data_39b1db0c3de31ed452ffcb3facb5b40f
#
_entry.id   39b1db0c3de31ed452ffcb3facb5b40f
#
_cell.length_a   1.000
_cell.length_b   1.000
_cell.length_c   1.000
_cell.angle_alpha   90.00
_cell.angle_beta   90.00
_cell.angle_gamma   90.00
#
_symmetry.space_group_name_H-M   'P 1'
#
loop_
_entity.id
_entity.type
_entity.pdbx_description
1 polymer ?
#
loop_
_entity_poly.entity_id
_entity_poly.type
_entity_poly.pdbx_seq_one_letter_code
_entity_poly.pdbx_strand_id
1 'polypeptide(L)'
;MTETYYNKDGSREIPERLSKTAIKQEMLALQDLGEVLTELSKDQLAQVPMSDNLREAVKEYNRLNSHGARRRQMQYIGKVMRNEDTAPIQSKIDQFKGVSTAATALLHRIERIRNELIASDNGITKFLNDHPHADVQAIRNLVRNTRKETEAGKPPKSYRELFQMIKSVLENQYAGDDDEDNAMHLEDDET
;
A
#
# COMPACT_ATOMS: atom_id res chain seq x y z
N MET A 1 -8.97 43.72 4.65
CA MET A 1 -7.92 44.55 5.27
C MET A 1 -6.62 43.78 5.09
N THR A 2 -5.68 44.28 4.27
CA THR A 2 -4.38 43.63 4.03
C THR A 2 -3.44 44.08 5.12
N GLU A 3 -3.11 43.20 6.05
CA GLU A 3 -2.07 43.43 7.05
C GLU A 3 -0.71 43.53 6.34
N THR A 4 -0.03 44.68 6.56
CA THR A 4 1.30 44.94 6.00
C THR A 4 2.31 44.63 7.08
N TYR A 5 3.10 43.57 6.89
CA TYR A 5 4.19 43.19 7.77
C TYR A 5 5.46 43.96 7.43
N TYR A 6 6.20 44.41 8.43
CA TYR A 6 7.50 45.09 8.30
C TYR A 6 8.57 44.29 9.02
N ASN A 7 9.73 44.15 8.39
CA ASN A 7 10.93 43.58 9.01
C ASN A 7 11.47 44.50 10.14
N LYS A 8 12.33 43.94 11.00
CA LYS A 8 12.97 44.70 12.12
C LYS A 8 13.82 45.91 11.66
N ASP A 9 14.20 45.95 10.41
CA ASP A 9 14.94 47.04 9.76
C ASP A 9 14.05 48.12 9.11
N GLY A 10 12.71 47.97 9.24
CA GLY A 10 11.75 48.90 8.67
C GLY A 10 11.48 48.68 7.17
N SER A 11 12.06 47.67 6.56
CA SER A 11 11.76 47.30 5.18
C SER A 11 10.40 46.57 5.10
N ARG A 12 9.66 46.81 4.01
CA ARG A 12 8.36 46.19 3.76
C ARG A 12 8.57 44.73 3.42
N GLU A 13 8.06 43.82 4.25
CA GLU A 13 7.98 42.41 3.90
C GLU A 13 7.01 42.28 2.72
N ILE A 14 7.54 42.05 1.52
CA ILE A 14 6.74 41.64 0.36
C ILE A 14 6.56 40.14 0.56
N PRO A 15 5.33 39.64 0.81
CA PRO A 15 5.10 38.20 0.90
C PRO A 15 5.67 37.56 -0.37
N GLU A 16 6.53 36.57 -0.19
CA GLU A 16 7.22 35.89 -1.29
C GLU A 16 6.16 35.34 -2.25
N ARG A 17 5.91 36.07 -3.35
CA ARG A 17 4.99 35.61 -4.38
C ARG A 17 5.61 34.36 -4.97
N LEU A 18 4.98 33.22 -4.73
CA LEU A 18 5.34 31.97 -5.36
C LEU A 18 5.67 32.22 -6.82
N SER A 19 6.83 31.76 -7.28
CA SER A 19 7.23 31.93 -8.68
C SER A 19 6.18 31.27 -9.58
N LYS A 20 6.03 31.78 -10.81
CA LYS A 20 5.11 31.16 -11.80
C LYS A 20 5.39 29.66 -11.98
N THR A 21 6.65 29.25 -11.81
CA THR A 21 7.08 27.85 -11.86
C THR A 21 6.58 27.07 -10.66
N ALA A 22 6.65 27.64 -9.44
CA ALA A 22 6.14 27.01 -8.22
C ALA A 22 4.62 26.80 -8.29
N ILE A 23 3.87 27.84 -8.73
CA ILE A 23 2.41 27.73 -8.93
C ILE A 23 2.08 26.63 -9.96
N LYS A 24 2.85 26.53 -11.05
CA LYS A 24 2.64 25.50 -12.05
C LYS A 24 2.91 24.10 -11.49
N GLN A 25 3.96 23.93 -10.70
CA GLN A 25 4.29 22.65 -10.05
C GLN A 25 3.20 22.23 -9.06
N GLU A 26 2.71 23.17 -8.26
CA GLU A 26 1.59 22.92 -7.34
C GLU A 26 0.33 22.47 -8.11
N MET A 27 -0.01 23.14 -9.20
CA MET A 27 -1.16 22.76 -10.02
C MET A 27 -0.99 21.37 -10.65
N LEU A 28 0.21 20.99 -11.06
CA LEU A 28 0.50 19.65 -11.57
C LEU A 28 0.37 18.63 -10.46
N ALA A 29 0.92 18.87 -9.26
CA ALA A 29 0.80 17.96 -8.13
C ALA A 29 -0.67 17.72 -7.73
N LEU A 30 -1.50 18.76 -7.74
CA LEU A 30 -2.95 18.61 -7.50
C LEU A 30 -3.64 17.79 -8.59
N GLN A 31 -3.24 17.94 -9.83
CA GLN A 31 -3.77 17.15 -10.94
C GLN A 31 -3.36 15.67 -10.81
N ASP A 32 -2.08 15.41 -10.53
CA ASP A 32 -1.56 14.05 -10.33
C ASP A 32 -2.26 13.35 -9.16
N LEU A 33 -2.47 14.07 -8.06
CA LEU A 33 -3.22 13.55 -6.91
C LEU A 33 -4.68 13.24 -7.28
N GLY A 34 -5.32 14.10 -8.07
CA GLY A 34 -6.66 13.87 -8.62
C GLY A 34 -6.72 12.64 -9.54
N GLU A 35 -5.69 12.40 -10.34
CA GLU A 35 -5.59 11.21 -11.19
C GLU A 35 -5.49 9.93 -10.35
N VAL A 36 -4.63 9.91 -9.33
CA VAL A 36 -4.52 8.79 -8.40
C VAL A 36 -5.88 8.45 -7.76
N LEU A 37 -6.69 9.44 -7.37
CA LEU A 37 -8.03 9.22 -6.84
C LEU A 37 -8.95 8.46 -7.81
N THR A 38 -8.79 8.67 -9.12
CA THR A 38 -9.62 7.98 -10.13
C THR A 38 -9.23 6.52 -10.33
N GLU A 39 -8.03 6.13 -9.92
CA GLU A 39 -7.51 4.76 -10.02
C GLU A 39 -7.84 3.90 -8.79
N LEU A 40 -8.28 4.52 -7.68
CA LEU A 40 -8.65 3.81 -6.46
C LEU A 40 -9.88 2.92 -6.67
N SER A 41 -9.91 1.78 -5.98
CA SER A 41 -11.11 0.95 -5.87
C SER A 41 -12.23 1.72 -5.16
N LYS A 42 -13.49 1.28 -5.34
CA LYS A 42 -14.64 1.90 -4.67
C LYS A 42 -14.49 1.93 -3.14
N ASP A 43 -13.96 0.84 -2.57
CA ASP A 43 -13.78 0.70 -1.13
C ASP A 43 -12.65 1.60 -0.61
N GLN A 44 -11.57 1.74 -1.37
CA GLN A 44 -10.50 2.68 -1.05
C GLN A 44 -11.00 4.13 -1.15
N LEU A 45 -11.69 4.48 -2.23
CA LEU A 45 -12.23 5.82 -2.43
C LEU A 45 -13.22 6.23 -1.32
N ALA A 46 -13.98 5.26 -0.79
CA ALA A 46 -14.90 5.51 0.34
C ALA A 46 -14.15 5.91 1.63
N GLN A 47 -12.93 5.41 1.83
CA GLN A 47 -12.10 5.67 3.00
C GLN A 47 -11.28 6.96 2.92
N VAL A 48 -11.11 7.55 1.73
CA VAL A 48 -10.33 8.79 1.58
C VAL A 48 -11.12 9.97 2.14
N PRO A 49 -10.56 10.76 3.07
CA PRO A 49 -11.20 11.98 3.58
C PRO A 49 -11.16 13.07 2.51
N MET A 50 -12.31 13.38 1.91
CA MET A 50 -12.48 14.39 0.87
C MET A 50 -13.90 14.95 0.90
N SER A 51 -14.11 16.10 0.27
CA SER A 51 -15.46 16.66 0.12
C SER A 51 -16.36 15.77 -0.74
N ASP A 52 -17.67 15.88 -0.55
CA ASP A 52 -18.64 15.18 -1.37
C ASP A 52 -18.57 15.60 -2.84
N ASN A 53 -18.25 16.88 -3.09
CA ASN A 53 -18.08 17.41 -4.44
C ASN A 53 -16.92 16.74 -5.18
N LEU A 54 -15.77 16.57 -4.55
CA LEU A 54 -14.63 15.85 -5.12
C LEU A 54 -14.98 14.37 -5.33
N ARG A 55 -15.61 13.75 -4.36
CA ARG A 55 -16.01 12.34 -4.42
C ARG A 55 -16.96 12.07 -5.59
N GLU A 56 -17.96 12.91 -5.80
CA GLU A 56 -18.89 12.77 -6.94
C GLU A 56 -18.19 13.06 -8.28
N ALA A 57 -17.26 14.04 -8.32
CA ALA A 57 -16.48 14.32 -9.52
C ALA A 57 -15.63 13.11 -9.95
N VAL A 58 -15.00 12.41 -8.99
CA VAL A 58 -14.22 11.18 -9.24
C VAL A 58 -15.13 10.01 -9.67
N LYS A 59 -16.27 9.82 -9.01
CA LYS A 59 -17.24 8.78 -9.41
C LYS A 59 -17.75 9.01 -10.84
N GLU A 60 -18.03 10.26 -11.21
CA GLU A 60 -18.48 10.59 -12.55
C GLU A 60 -17.39 10.31 -13.59
N TYR A 61 -16.12 10.65 -13.30
CA TYR A 61 -15.00 10.29 -14.17
C TYR A 61 -14.97 8.79 -14.46
N ASN A 62 -15.18 7.94 -13.46
CA ASN A 62 -15.15 6.49 -13.60
C ASN A 62 -16.35 5.92 -14.39
N ARG A 63 -17.46 6.67 -14.52
CA ARG A 63 -18.60 6.29 -15.37
C ARG A 63 -18.41 6.65 -16.84
N LEU A 64 -17.51 7.61 -17.13
CA LEU A 64 -17.33 8.09 -18.49
C LEU A 64 -16.50 7.12 -19.32
N ASN A 65 -16.92 6.85 -20.56
CA ASN A 65 -16.23 5.97 -21.50
C ASN A 65 -15.50 6.73 -22.62
N SER A 66 -15.86 8.01 -22.86
CA SER A 66 -15.29 8.84 -23.91
C SER A 66 -14.02 9.55 -23.43
N HIS A 67 -12.93 9.47 -24.19
CA HIS A 67 -11.70 10.19 -23.90
C HIS A 67 -11.90 11.71 -23.75
N GLY A 68 -12.71 12.32 -24.62
CA GLY A 68 -13.01 13.74 -24.53
C GLY A 68 -13.76 14.13 -23.26
N ALA A 69 -14.72 13.29 -22.82
CA ALA A 69 -15.47 13.49 -21.58
C ALA A 69 -14.56 13.30 -20.36
N ARG A 70 -13.75 12.25 -20.33
CA ARG A 70 -12.77 12.00 -19.25
C ARG A 70 -11.77 13.15 -19.10
N ARG A 71 -11.25 13.68 -20.22
CA ARG A 71 -10.34 14.83 -20.18
C ARG A 71 -10.98 16.07 -19.54
N ARG A 72 -12.24 16.37 -19.90
CA ARG A 72 -12.97 17.51 -19.33
C ARG A 72 -13.24 17.28 -17.84
N GLN A 73 -13.64 16.07 -17.47
CA GLN A 73 -13.91 15.71 -16.08
C GLN A 73 -12.64 15.77 -15.23
N MET A 74 -11.48 15.35 -15.75
CA MET A 74 -10.20 15.49 -15.07
C MET A 74 -9.82 16.96 -14.84
N GLN A 75 -10.10 17.84 -15.81
CA GLN A 75 -9.91 19.28 -15.62
C GLN A 75 -10.82 19.84 -14.52
N TYR A 76 -12.05 19.32 -14.41
CA TYR A 76 -12.97 19.67 -13.33
C TYR A 76 -12.47 19.16 -11.97
N ILE A 77 -12.02 17.92 -11.88
CA ILE A 77 -11.38 17.37 -10.67
C ILE A 77 -10.21 18.25 -10.24
N GLY A 78 -9.30 18.62 -11.15
CA GLY A 78 -8.20 19.52 -10.85
C GLY A 78 -8.64 20.91 -10.37
N LYS A 79 -9.81 21.42 -10.84
CA LYS A 79 -10.38 22.67 -10.31
C LYS A 79 -10.91 22.48 -8.88
N VAL A 80 -11.59 21.38 -8.60
CA VAL A 80 -12.14 21.08 -7.25
C VAL A 80 -11.00 20.89 -6.26
N MET A 81 -9.94 20.17 -6.64
CA MET A 81 -8.76 19.89 -5.81
C MET A 81 -8.07 21.14 -5.26
N ARG A 82 -8.21 22.31 -5.91
CA ARG A 82 -7.63 23.57 -5.42
C ARG A 82 -8.23 24.07 -4.11
N ASN A 83 -9.44 23.62 -3.78
CA ASN A 83 -10.16 23.99 -2.57
C ASN A 83 -10.20 22.88 -1.52
N GLU A 84 -9.55 21.75 -1.80
CA GLU A 84 -9.47 20.62 -0.88
C GLU A 84 -8.28 20.75 0.06
N ASP A 85 -8.45 20.22 1.27
CA ASP A 85 -7.31 19.90 2.13
C ASP A 85 -6.65 18.61 1.60
N THR A 86 -5.51 18.77 0.94
CA THR A 86 -4.83 17.65 0.27
C THR A 86 -3.99 16.79 1.20
N ALA A 87 -3.61 17.30 2.39
CA ALA A 87 -2.74 16.58 3.31
C ALA A 87 -3.36 15.25 3.81
N PRO A 88 -4.61 15.21 4.30
CA PRO A 88 -5.24 13.96 4.71
C PRO A 88 -5.53 13.02 3.52
N ILE A 89 -5.80 13.56 2.33
CA ILE A 89 -5.97 12.77 1.11
C ILE A 89 -4.66 12.05 0.78
N GLN A 90 -3.54 12.78 0.73
CA GLN A 90 -2.22 12.24 0.44
C GLN A 90 -1.82 11.18 1.47
N SER A 91 -1.98 11.47 2.76
CA SER A 91 -1.68 10.53 3.84
C SER A 91 -2.42 9.20 3.67
N LYS A 92 -3.70 9.26 3.31
CA LYS A 92 -4.50 8.04 3.09
C LYS A 92 -4.06 7.24 1.87
N ILE A 93 -3.71 7.92 0.78
CA ILE A 93 -3.17 7.29 -0.42
C ILE A 93 -1.82 6.61 -0.11
N ASP A 94 -0.94 7.26 0.64
CA ASP A 94 0.36 6.71 1.02
C ASP A 94 0.20 5.49 1.93
N GLN A 95 -0.80 5.49 2.82
CA GLN A 95 -1.17 4.31 3.60
C GLN A 95 -1.57 3.14 2.69
N PHE A 96 -2.39 3.36 1.67
CA PHE A 96 -2.77 2.31 0.71
C PHE A 96 -1.55 1.78 -0.07
N LYS A 97 -0.65 2.65 -0.51
CA LYS A 97 0.59 2.28 -1.17
C LYS A 97 1.50 1.46 -0.26
N GLY A 98 1.62 1.86 1.01
CA GLY A 98 2.39 1.13 2.01
C GLY A 98 1.87 -0.30 2.22
N VAL A 99 0.57 -0.46 2.40
CA VAL A 99 -0.09 -1.78 2.52
C VAL A 99 0.13 -2.63 1.27
N SER A 100 -0.04 -2.06 0.07
CA SER A 100 0.18 -2.77 -1.20
C SER A 100 1.64 -3.20 -1.37
N THR A 101 2.60 -2.34 -1.01
CA THR A 101 4.03 -2.65 -1.07
C THR A 101 4.40 -3.77 -0.11
N ALA A 102 3.90 -3.74 1.13
CA ALA A 102 4.13 -4.77 2.12
C ALA A 102 3.54 -6.13 1.68
N ALA A 103 2.31 -6.11 1.15
CA ALA A 103 1.67 -7.32 0.61
C ALA A 103 2.48 -7.93 -0.56
N THR A 104 2.95 -7.08 -1.48
CA THR A 104 3.79 -7.52 -2.61
C THR A 104 5.12 -8.10 -2.12
N ALA A 105 5.78 -7.45 -1.15
CA ALA A 105 7.02 -7.94 -0.56
C ALA A 105 6.83 -9.31 0.13
N LEU A 106 5.70 -9.50 0.83
CA LEU A 106 5.34 -10.78 1.42
C LEU A 106 5.16 -11.88 0.36
N LEU A 107 4.43 -11.59 -0.73
CA LEU A 107 4.27 -12.53 -1.83
C LEU A 107 5.61 -12.96 -2.41
N HIS A 108 6.50 -12.02 -2.71
CA HIS A 108 7.84 -12.33 -3.22
C HIS A 108 8.70 -13.11 -2.20
N ARG A 109 8.55 -12.83 -0.90
CA ARG A 109 9.19 -13.61 0.15
C ARG A 109 8.73 -15.06 0.15
N ILE A 110 7.41 -15.29 0.07
CA ILE A 110 6.80 -16.64 0.01
C ILE A 110 7.29 -17.39 -1.23
N GLU A 111 7.30 -16.75 -2.40
CA GLU A 111 7.78 -17.35 -3.65
C GLU A 111 9.25 -17.77 -3.56
N ARG A 112 10.10 -16.95 -2.99
CA ARG A 112 11.53 -17.26 -2.79
C ARG A 112 11.69 -18.45 -1.86
N ILE A 113 11.03 -18.44 -0.70
CA ILE A 113 11.06 -19.56 0.25
C ILE A 113 10.58 -20.85 -0.43
N ARG A 114 9.45 -20.83 -1.15
CA ARG A 114 8.94 -21.99 -1.87
C ARG A 114 9.98 -22.56 -2.84
N ASN A 115 10.64 -21.70 -3.61
CA ASN A 115 11.65 -22.13 -4.57
C ASN A 115 12.88 -22.74 -3.86
N GLU A 116 13.31 -22.20 -2.74
CA GLU A 116 14.40 -22.75 -1.91
C GLU A 116 14.04 -24.12 -1.33
N LEU A 117 12.81 -24.31 -0.84
CA LEU A 117 12.29 -25.59 -0.33
C LEU A 117 12.26 -26.68 -1.43
N ILE A 118 11.86 -26.30 -2.64
CA ILE A 118 11.80 -27.24 -3.77
C ILE A 118 13.22 -27.58 -4.26
N ALA A 119 14.13 -26.61 -4.25
CA ALA A 119 15.49 -26.78 -4.79
C ALA A 119 16.36 -27.69 -3.94
N SER A 120 16.24 -27.67 -2.59
CA SER A 120 17.13 -28.42 -1.71
C SER A 120 16.48 -28.84 -0.38
N ASP A 121 16.96 -29.95 0.18
CA ASP A 121 16.54 -30.39 1.52
C ASP A 121 17.17 -29.52 2.63
N ASN A 122 18.28 -28.85 2.34
CA ASN A 122 18.86 -27.85 3.25
C ASN A 122 17.94 -26.63 3.42
N GLY A 123 17.26 -26.19 2.33
CA GLY A 123 16.24 -25.16 2.40
C GLY A 123 15.09 -25.54 3.33
N ILE A 124 14.67 -26.82 3.31
CA ILE A 124 13.62 -27.33 4.23
C ILE A 124 14.11 -27.25 5.67
N THR A 125 15.34 -27.71 5.94
CA THR A 125 15.91 -27.70 7.29
C THR A 125 16.01 -26.28 7.85
N LYS A 126 16.50 -25.33 7.02
CA LYS A 126 16.60 -23.92 7.40
C LYS A 126 15.23 -23.34 7.73
N PHE A 127 14.24 -23.51 6.83
CA PHE A 127 12.90 -23.00 7.04
C PHE A 127 12.24 -23.54 8.33
N LEU A 128 12.41 -24.83 8.63
CA LEU A 128 11.86 -25.44 9.83
C LEU A 128 12.56 -24.97 11.12
N ASN A 129 13.84 -24.65 11.05
CA ASN A 129 14.57 -24.05 12.18
C ASN A 129 14.09 -22.62 12.45
N ASP A 130 13.82 -21.85 11.39
CA ASP A 130 13.31 -20.47 11.51
C ASP A 130 11.81 -20.44 11.94
N HIS A 131 11.07 -21.55 11.73
CA HIS A 131 9.64 -21.67 12.02
C HIS A 131 9.32 -22.99 12.77
N PRO A 132 9.64 -23.11 14.07
CA PRO A 132 9.50 -24.34 14.85
C PRO A 132 8.06 -24.87 14.96
N HIS A 133 7.06 -23.98 14.83
CA HIS A 133 5.64 -24.31 14.91
C HIS A 133 5.05 -24.82 13.58
N ALA A 134 5.85 -24.83 12.50
CA ALA A 134 5.38 -25.30 11.20
C ALA A 134 5.22 -26.83 11.19
N ASP A 135 4.20 -27.34 10.48
CA ASP A 135 3.99 -28.78 10.29
C ASP A 135 5.08 -29.36 9.37
N VAL A 136 6.08 -29.95 9.99
CA VAL A 136 7.25 -30.57 9.35
C VAL A 136 6.83 -31.63 8.33
N GLN A 137 5.84 -32.47 8.68
CA GLN A 137 5.42 -33.59 7.82
C GLN A 137 4.64 -33.09 6.60
N ALA A 138 3.74 -32.13 6.79
CA ALA A 138 2.98 -31.53 5.71
C ALA A 138 3.92 -30.84 4.70
N ILE A 139 4.88 -30.04 5.15
CA ILE A 139 5.83 -29.35 4.30
C ILE A 139 6.68 -30.34 3.51
N ARG A 140 7.27 -31.37 4.15
CA ARG A 140 8.05 -32.38 3.46
C ARG A 140 7.25 -33.17 2.41
N ASN A 141 6.00 -33.49 2.72
CA ASN A 141 5.11 -34.16 1.77
C ASN A 141 4.78 -33.28 0.58
N LEU A 142 4.45 -32.00 0.81
CA LEU A 142 4.15 -31.04 -0.26
C LEU A 142 5.36 -30.81 -1.16
N VAL A 143 6.56 -30.66 -0.61
CA VAL A 143 7.79 -30.50 -1.40
C VAL A 143 8.04 -31.74 -2.26
N ARG A 144 7.95 -32.94 -1.68
CA ARG A 144 8.14 -34.21 -2.43
C ARG A 144 7.13 -34.35 -3.55
N ASN A 145 5.86 -34.05 -3.29
CA ASN A 145 4.80 -34.12 -4.30
C ASN A 145 5.00 -33.08 -5.38
N THR A 146 5.40 -31.84 -5.03
CA THR A 146 5.72 -30.78 -6.01
C THR A 146 6.84 -31.20 -6.96
N ARG A 147 7.94 -31.78 -6.42
CA ARG A 147 9.05 -32.30 -7.26
C ARG A 147 8.55 -33.38 -8.24
N LYS A 148 7.73 -34.32 -7.76
CA LYS A 148 7.14 -35.40 -8.60
C LYS A 148 6.16 -34.85 -9.64
N GLU A 149 5.33 -33.87 -9.29
CA GLU A 149 4.40 -33.22 -10.24
C GLU A 149 5.17 -32.52 -11.34
N THR A 150 6.26 -31.82 -11.00
CA THR A 150 7.12 -31.12 -11.96
C THR A 150 7.80 -32.10 -12.92
N GLU A 151 8.41 -33.18 -12.39
CA GLU A 151 9.06 -34.23 -13.20
C GLU A 151 8.08 -34.94 -14.13
N ALA A 152 6.85 -35.16 -13.67
CA ALA A 152 5.82 -35.86 -14.43
C ALA A 152 5.00 -34.95 -15.38
N GLY A 153 5.30 -33.63 -15.42
CA GLY A 153 4.52 -32.67 -16.22
C GLY A 153 3.05 -32.54 -15.78
N LYS A 154 2.73 -32.87 -14.54
CA LYS A 154 1.35 -32.83 -14.00
C LYS A 154 0.95 -31.42 -13.59
N PRO A 155 -0.37 -31.13 -13.47
CA PRO A 155 -0.85 -29.85 -12.96
C PRO A 155 -0.24 -29.55 -11.59
N PRO A 156 0.24 -28.32 -11.33
CA PRO A 156 1.01 -27.95 -10.12
C PRO A 156 0.11 -27.73 -8.89
N LYS A 157 -0.55 -28.80 -8.41
CA LYS A 157 -1.46 -28.74 -7.26
C LYS A 157 -0.66 -28.55 -5.97
N SER A 158 0.29 -29.45 -5.68
CA SER A 158 1.12 -29.38 -4.48
C SER A 158 1.98 -28.10 -4.43
N TYR A 159 2.38 -27.56 -5.57
CA TYR A 159 3.06 -26.29 -5.70
C TYR A 159 2.23 -25.10 -5.16
N ARG A 160 0.91 -25.09 -5.42
CA ARG A 160 -0.02 -24.07 -4.90
C ARG A 160 -0.31 -24.30 -3.42
N GLU A 161 -0.50 -25.54 -3.00
CA GLU A 161 -0.71 -25.90 -1.61
C GLU A 161 0.51 -25.54 -0.74
N LEU A 162 1.73 -25.74 -1.24
CA LEU A 162 2.96 -25.35 -0.57
C LEU A 162 3.04 -23.82 -0.39
N PHE A 163 2.62 -23.05 -1.40
CA PHE A 163 2.53 -21.58 -1.27
C PHE A 163 1.58 -21.17 -0.14
N GLN A 164 0.39 -21.77 -0.06
CA GLN A 164 -0.59 -21.44 0.99
C GLN A 164 -0.09 -21.86 2.38
N MET A 165 0.59 -23.00 2.48
CA MET A 165 1.20 -23.46 3.73
C MET A 165 2.27 -22.48 4.24
N ILE A 166 3.19 -22.05 3.37
CA ILE A 166 4.22 -21.08 3.73
C ILE A 166 3.57 -19.74 4.13
N LYS A 167 2.56 -19.30 3.38
CA LYS A 167 1.81 -18.07 3.68
C LYS A 167 1.23 -18.12 5.09
N SER A 168 0.51 -19.20 5.45
CA SER A 168 -0.09 -19.34 6.77
C SER A 168 0.94 -19.38 7.90
N VAL A 169 2.10 -20.02 7.67
CA VAL A 169 3.18 -20.07 8.67
C VAL A 169 3.73 -18.66 8.93
N LEU A 170 3.96 -17.87 7.86
CA LEU A 170 4.48 -16.50 8.00
C LEU A 170 3.44 -15.54 8.61
N GLU A 171 2.16 -15.67 8.27
CA GLU A 171 1.09 -14.82 8.81
C GLU A 171 0.86 -15.09 10.32
N ASN A 172 0.91 -16.35 10.73
CA ASN A 172 0.78 -16.72 12.16
C ASN A 172 1.95 -16.21 13.01
N GLN A 173 3.14 -16.05 12.44
CA GLN A 173 4.29 -15.49 13.15
C GLN A 173 4.08 -13.99 13.47
N TYR A 174 3.52 -13.23 12.54
CA TYR A 174 3.22 -11.80 12.76
C TYR A 174 2.09 -11.58 13.77
N ALA A 175 1.12 -12.50 13.86
CA ALA A 175 0.03 -12.42 14.85
C ALA A 175 0.50 -12.72 16.27
N GLY A 176 1.60 -13.45 16.46
CA GLY A 176 2.16 -13.77 17.78
C GLY A 176 3.03 -12.66 18.36
N ASP A 177 3.73 -11.90 17.49
CA ASP A 177 4.62 -10.81 17.92
C ASP A 177 3.82 -9.60 18.44
N ASP A 178 2.61 -9.33 17.88
CA ASP A 178 1.74 -8.21 18.31
C ASP A 178 1.13 -8.44 19.72
N ASP A 179 0.96 -9.68 20.15
CA ASP A 179 0.41 -10.01 21.49
C ASP A 179 1.46 -9.90 22.60
N GLU A 180 2.75 -10.13 22.31
CA GLU A 180 3.83 -10.03 23.31
C GLU A 180 4.20 -8.56 23.59
N ASP A 181 4.19 -7.67 22.59
CA ASP A 181 4.45 -6.23 22.78
C ASP A 181 3.33 -5.54 23.57
N ASN A 182 2.09 -6.01 23.47
CA ASN A 182 0.97 -5.43 24.20
C ASN A 182 0.91 -5.91 25.67
N ALA A 183 1.49 -7.06 26.00
CA ALA A 183 1.55 -7.57 27.37
C ALA A 183 2.62 -6.85 28.22
N MET A 184 3.69 -6.35 27.60
CA MET A 184 4.80 -5.69 28.29
C MET A 184 4.48 -4.25 28.73
N HIS A 185 3.43 -3.64 28.19
CA HIS A 185 3.02 -2.26 28.49
C HIS A 185 1.99 -2.15 29.63
N LEU A 186 1.51 -3.26 30.18
CA LEU A 186 0.50 -3.26 31.27
C LEU A 186 1.08 -3.48 32.67
N GLU A 187 2.40 -3.73 32.81
CA GLU A 187 3.03 -3.96 34.13
C GLU A 187 3.70 -2.72 34.75
N ASP A 188 3.80 -1.58 34.05
CA ASP A 188 4.49 -0.37 34.54
C ASP A 188 3.57 0.67 35.21
N ASP A 189 2.27 0.44 35.34
CA ASP A 189 1.31 1.41 35.90
C ASP A 189 0.79 1.09 37.32
N GLU A 190 1.40 0.16 38.05
CA GLU A 190 1.11 -0.08 39.47
C GLU A 190 2.36 0.11 40.37
N THR A 191 2.78 1.40 40.56
CA THR A 191 3.59 1.77 41.74
C THR A 191 3.35 3.22 42.14
#